data_12156fc7b31921662b2a2130d4ae3f81
#
_entry.id   12156fc7b31921662b2a2130d4ae3f81
#
_cell.length_a   1.000
_cell.length_b   1.000
_cell.length_c   1.000
_cell.angle_alpha   90.00
_cell.angle_beta   90.00
_cell.angle_gamma   90.00
#
_symmetry.space_group_name_H-M   'P 1'
#
loop_
_entity.id
_entity.type
_entity.pdbx_description
1 polymer ?
#
loop_
_entity_poly.entity_id
_entity_poly.type
_entity_poly.pdbx_seq_one_letter_code
_entity_poly.pdbx_strand_id
1 'polypeptide(L)'
;MNLSHLEKLESESIHIIREVASEFENPVMLYSIGKDSAVMLHLALKAFSPGKLPFKLLHVDTTWKFKEMIKFRDEIAEKYDLDLLVHINDEGVKNNIGPITHGSKLHTDVMKTQALKQALSKYKFDAAFGGARRDEEKSRAKERIFSFRDENHHWDPKNQRPELWNLYNTKIDKGESVRVFPLSNWTELDVWQYIYQEKIEIVPLYLAAIRPIIKRDNLLLMVDDKRLDVKESETIENKLVRFRTLGCYPLTGAIESNAKSVEEIILELIQSKNSEREGRAIDKDQIGSMEKKKQEGYF
;
A
#
# COMPACT_ATOMS: atom_id res chain seq x y z
N MET A 1 19.78 9.20 -26.53
CA MET A 1 19.60 7.83 -25.99
C MET A 1 18.11 7.63 -25.74
N ASN A 2 17.47 6.59 -26.26
CA ASN A 2 16.06 6.34 -25.96
C ASN A 2 15.99 5.51 -24.67
N LEU A 3 15.36 6.08 -23.64
CA LEU A 3 15.09 5.36 -22.38
C LEU A 3 14.15 4.18 -22.63
N SER A 4 14.39 3.07 -21.95
CA SER A 4 13.45 1.94 -21.87
C SER A 4 12.14 2.35 -21.18
N HIS A 5 11.13 1.50 -21.23
CA HIS A 5 9.85 1.77 -20.56
C HIS A 5 10.03 1.95 -19.04
N LEU A 6 10.75 1.06 -18.37
CA LEU A 6 11.00 1.14 -16.93
C LEU A 6 11.86 2.36 -16.55
N GLU A 7 12.87 2.71 -17.35
CA GLU A 7 13.67 3.92 -17.09
C GLU A 7 12.86 5.21 -17.22
N LYS A 8 11.84 5.25 -18.11
CA LYS A 8 10.92 6.39 -18.20
C LYS A 8 10.04 6.48 -16.94
N LEU A 9 9.46 5.38 -16.50
CA LEU A 9 8.65 5.30 -15.29
C LEU A 9 9.47 5.67 -14.04
N GLU A 10 10.70 5.17 -13.94
CA GLU A 10 11.63 5.53 -12.86
C GLU A 10 11.91 7.03 -12.86
N SER A 11 12.27 7.60 -14.01
CA SER A 11 12.59 9.03 -14.14
C SER A 11 11.39 9.91 -13.76
N GLU A 12 10.18 9.55 -14.21
CA GLU A 12 8.95 10.25 -13.83
C GLU A 12 8.70 10.19 -12.33
N SER A 13 8.80 9.00 -11.73
CA SER A 13 8.57 8.82 -10.29
C SER A 13 9.59 9.57 -9.44
N ILE A 14 10.88 9.54 -9.81
CA ILE A 14 11.95 10.30 -9.14
C ILE A 14 11.68 11.81 -9.23
N HIS A 15 11.26 12.31 -10.42
CA HIS A 15 10.89 13.70 -10.59
C HIS A 15 9.75 14.09 -9.63
N ILE A 16 8.66 13.31 -9.59
CA ILE A 16 7.53 13.56 -8.70
C ILE A 16 7.96 13.58 -7.22
N ILE A 17 8.80 12.63 -6.79
CA ILE A 17 9.29 12.54 -5.41
C ILE A 17 10.13 13.79 -5.05
N ARG A 18 10.99 14.24 -5.95
CA ARG A 18 11.81 15.44 -5.74
C ARG A 18 10.98 16.72 -5.72
N GLU A 19 9.98 16.81 -6.59
CA GLU A 19 9.05 17.94 -6.65
C GLU A 19 8.31 18.10 -5.31
N VAL A 20 7.77 17.01 -4.75
CA VAL A 20 7.11 17.05 -3.45
C VAL A 20 8.06 17.45 -2.32
N ALA A 21 9.29 16.93 -2.33
CA ALA A 21 10.27 17.27 -1.29
C ALA A 21 10.73 18.72 -1.33
N SER A 22 10.63 19.39 -2.49
CA SER A 22 10.99 20.80 -2.66
C SER A 22 9.84 21.76 -2.37
N GLU A 23 8.60 21.35 -2.62
CA GLU A 23 7.44 22.24 -2.61
C GLU A 23 6.63 22.18 -1.30
N PHE A 24 6.73 21.08 -0.54
CA PHE A 24 5.99 20.89 0.70
C PHE A 24 6.89 20.99 1.92
N GLU A 25 6.36 21.58 3.00
CA GLU A 25 7.12 21.82 4.23
C GLU A 25 7.34 20.55 5.05
N ASN A 26 6.35 19.64 5.06
CA ASN A 26 6.38 18.46 5.89
C ASN A 26 5.79 17.22 5.18
N PRO A 27 6.41 16.76 4.10
CA PRO A 27 5.98 15.57 3.40
C PRO A 27 6.25 14.28 4.19
N VAL A 28 5.46 13.24 3.93
CA VAL A 28 5.62 11.90 4.53
C VAL A 28 5.40 10.80 3.51
N MET A 29 6.16 9.73 3.57
CA MET A 29 5.95 8.56 2.72
C MET A 29 5.23 7.45 3.47
N LEU A 30 4.04 7.05 2.98
CA LEU A 30 3.32 5.93 3.57
C LEU A 30 4.03 4.62 3.26
N TYR A 31 4.41 3.90 4.30
CA TYR A 31 5.10 2.62 4.18
C TYR A 31 4.20 1.48 4.64
N SER A 32 3.48 0.88 3.68
CA SER A 32 2.53 -0.22 3.93
C SER A 32 3.18 -1.60 3.98
N ILE A 33 4.48 -1.70 3.73
CA ILE A 33 5.28 -2.94 3.65
C ILE A 33 4.90 -3.80 2.41
N GLY A 34 4.02 -3.33 1.55
CA GLY A 34 3.66 -4.00 0.30
C GLY A 34 4.70 -3.75 -0.81
N LYS A 35 4.60 -4.51 -1.92
CA LYS A 35 5.50 -4.39 -3.08
C LYS A 35 5.58 -2.97 -3.65
N ASP A 36 4.43 -2.29 -3.75
CA ASP A 36 4.34 -0.93 -4.28
C ASP A 36 5.06 0.07 -3.36
N SER A 37 4.90 -0.06 -2.03
CA SER A 37 5.63 0.78 -1.08
C SER A 37 7.13 0.46 -1.02
N ALA A 38 7.54 -0.79 -1.31
CA ALA A 38 8.95 -1.15 -1.42
C ALA A 38 9.60 -0.50 -2.65
N VAL A 39 8.92 -0.53 -3.81
CA VAL A 39 9.37 0.17 -5.02
C VAL A 39 9.43 1.68 -4.78
N MET A 40 8.41 2.27 -4.16
CA MET A 40 8.37 3.69 -3.85
C MET A 40 9.50 4.12 -2.91
N LEU A 41 9.82 3.32 -1.90
CA LEU A 41 10.97 3.54 -1.02
C LEU A 41 12.29 3.48 -1.78
N HIS A 42 12.48 2.46 -2.64
CA HIS A 42 13.68 2.33 -3.47
C HIS A 42 13.88 3.54 -4.38
N LEU A 43 12.81 4.00 -5.05
CA LEU A 43 12.83 5.21 -5.88
C LEU A 43 13.19 6.46 -5.07
N ALA A 44 12.69 6.58 -3.85
CA ALA A 44 13.01 7.69 -2.97
C ALA A 44 14.48 7.66 -2.53
N LEU A 45 15.01 6.51 -2.14
CA LEU A 45 16.44 6.35 -1.82
C LEU A 45 17.31 6.71 -3.02
N LYS A 46 16.93 6.29 -4.22
CA LYS A 46 17.61 6.62 -5.49
C LYS A 46 17.53 8.11 -5.81
N ALA A 47 16.37 8.74 -5.55
CA ALA A 47 16.13 10.18 -5.80
C ALA A 47 17.06 11.08 -4.99
N PHE A 48 17.44 10.69 -3.77
CA PHE A 48 18.24 11.51 -2.85
C PHE A 48 19.64 10.95 -2.61
N SER A 49 20.02 9.85 -3.28
CA SER A 49 21.38 9.30 -3.16
C SER A 49 22.44 10.34 -3.59
N PRO A 50 23.57 10.47 -2.83
CA PRO A 50 23.97 9.69 -1.66
C PRO A 50 23.44 10.24 -0.31
N GLY A 51 22.57 11.24 -0.33
CA GLY A 51 21.98 11.85 0.88
C GLY A 51 20.92 10.96 1.53
N LYS A 52 20.48 11.37 2.73
CA LYS A 52 19.33 10.75 3.42
C LYS A 52 18.02 11.27 2.83
N LEU A 53 16.93 10.52 3.08
CA LEU A 53 15.59 10.98 2.74
C LEU A 53 15.25 12.27 3.51
N PRO A 54 14.74 13.32 2.83
CA PRO A 54 14.40 14.59 3.48
C PRO A 54 13.02 14.55 4.18
N PHE A 55 12.39 13.40 4.28
CA PHE A 55 11.07 13.20 4.89
C PHE A 55 11.00 11.86 5.64
N LYS A 56 10.02 11.78 6.55
CA LYS A 56 9.76 10.57 7.34
C LYS A 56 8.97 9.53 6.57
N LEU A 57 9.09 8.27 7.01
CA LEU A 57 8.15 7.22 6.63
C LEU A 57 7.06 7.11 7.70
N LEU A 58 5.83 6.80 7.27
CA LEU A 58 4.71 6.56 8.17
C LEU A 58 4.12 5.17 7.91
N HIS A 59 4.17 4.33 8.94
CA HIS A 59 3.43 3.07 8.98
C HIS A 59 2.21 3.21 9.88
N VAL A 60 1.01 3.03 9.31
CA VAL A 60 -0.23 2.92 10.07
C VAL A 60 -0.40 1.45 10.47
N ASP A 61 -0.15 1.17 11.73
CA ASP A 61 -0.28 -0.17 12.28
C ASP A 61 -1.71 -0.42 12.77
N THR A 62 -2.37 -1.36 12.13
CA THR A 62 -3.73 -1.75 12.48
C THR A 62 -3.78 -2.80 13.59
N THR A 63 -2.64 -3.17 14.19
CA THR A 63 -2.45 -4.30 15.12
C THR A 63 -2.79 -5.69 14.53
N TRP A 64 -3.26 -5.71 13.29
CA TRP A 64 -3.66 -6.91 12.56
C TRP A 64 -2.82 -7.08 11.28
N LYS A 65 -1.51 -7.16 11.44
CA LYS A 65 -0.55 -7.50 10.37
C LYS A 65 -0.01 -8.90 10.55
N PHE A 66 0.50 -9.50 9.47
CA PHE A 66 1.28 -10.74 9.57
C PHE A 66 2.61 -10.46 10.28
N LYS A 67 3.08 -11.41 11.07
CA LYS A 67 4.35 -11.28 11.82
C LYS A 67 5.53 -11.04 10.89
N GLU A 68 5.58 -11.76 9.76
CA GLU A 68 6.62 -11.58 8.74
C GLU A 68 6.67 -10.13 8.19
N MET A 69 5.51 -9.46 8.07
CA MET A 69 5.48 -8.06 7.63
C MET A 69 6.12 -7.13 8.65
N ILE A 70 5.79 -7.28 9.92
CA ILE A 70 6.34 -6.43 10.99
C ILE A 70 7.85 -6.62 11.10
N LYS A 71 8.31 -7.87 11.11
CA LYS A 71 9.73 -8.20 11.11
C LYS A 71 10.47 -7.54 9.94
N PHE A 72 9.96 -7.73 8.73
CA PHE A 72 10.55 -7.15 7.52
C PHE A 72 10.57 -5.62 7.56
N ARG A 73 9.50 -4.97 8.07
CA ARG A 73 9.45 -3.51 8.25
C ARG A 73 10.62 -3.01 9.10
N ASP A 74 10.84 -3.66 10.25
CA ASP A 74 11.85 -3.25 11.20
C ASP A 74 13.27 -3.48 10.66
N GLU A 75 13.50 -4.62 9.98
CA GLU A 75 14.76 -4.93 9.29
C GLU A 75 15.09 -3.91 8.19
N ILE A 76 14.12 -3.52 7.37
CA ILE A 76 14.32 -2.50 6.32
C ILE A 76 14.56 -1.12 6.93
N ALA A 77 13.82 -0.75 7.98
CA ALA A 77 14.01 0.53 8.66
C ALA A 77 15.42 0.66 9.25
N GLU A 78 15.93 -0.39 9.88
CA GLU A 78 17.28 -0.45 10.42
C GLU A 78 18.34 -0.42 9.31
N LYS A 79 18.17 -1.26 8.28
CA LYS A 79 19.13 -1.39 7.17
C LYS A 79 19.42 -0.08 6.45
N TYR A 80 18.38 0.73 6.22
CA TYR A 80 18.49 1.99 5.48
C TYR A 80 18.50 3.23 6.37
N ASP A 81 18.61 3.06 7.70
CA ASP A 81 18.59 4.15 8.69
C ASP A 81 17.41 5.11 8.47
N LEU A 82 16.19 4.54 8.37
CA LEU A 82 14.97 5.28 8.02
C LEU A 82 14.33 5.91 9.27
N ASP A 83 13.93 7.18 9.15
CA ASP A 83 13.06 7.82 10.16
C ASP A 83 11.62 7.30 10.00
N LEU A 84 11.36 6.14 10.59
CA LEU A 84 10.07 5.44 10.51
C LEU A 84 9.19 5.78 11.71
N LEU A 85 8.07 6.44 11.43
CA LEU A 85 7.00 6.70 12.38
C LEU A 85 5.95 5.58 12.31
N VAL A 86 5.69 4.92 13.43
CA VAL A 86 4.59 3.95 13.54
C VAL A 86 3.44 4.60 14.30
N HIS A 87 2.26 4.65 13.68
CA HIS A 87 1.05 5.22 14.28
C HIS A 87 -0.03 4.15 14.44
N ILE A 88 -0.62 4.12 15.62
CA ILE A 88 -1.73 3.24 16.00
C ILE A 88 -2.90 4.10 16.47
N ASN A 89 -4.13 3.70 16.17
CA ASN A 89 -5.31 4.33 16.75
C ASN A 89 -5.56 3.76 18.16
N ASP A 90 -5.11 4.49 19.17
CA ASP A 90 -5.21 4.05 20.58
C ASP A 90 -6.66 3.83 21.04
N GLU A 91 -7.62 4.59 20.53
CA GLU A 91 -9.04 4.41 20.86
C GLU A 91 -9.59 3.12 20.25
N GLY A 92 -9.20 2.81 19.02
CA GLY A 92 -9.53 1.55 18.38
C GLY A 92 -8.96 0.33 19.13
N VAL A 93 -7.75 0.46 19.66
CA VAL A 93 -7.12 -0.58 20.51
C VAL A 93 -7.87 -0.73 21.82
N LYS A 94 -8.17 0.38 22.54
CA LYS A 94 -8.93 0.35 23.79
C LYS A 94 -10.30 -0.31 23.63
N ASN A 95 -10.95 -0.10 22.50
CA ASN A 95 -12.24 -0.70 22.16
C ASN A 95 -12.13 -2.10 21.54
N ASN A 96 -10.92 -2.71 21.49
CA ASN A 96 -10.64 -4.03 20.91
C ASN A 96 -11.17 -4.18 19.48
N ILE A 97 -11.10 -3.12 18.67
CA ILE A 97 -11.59 -3.14 17.29
C ILE A 97 -10.75 -4.09 16.44
N GLY A 98 -11.30 -5.25 16.13
CA GLY A 98 -10.66 -6.29 15.33
C GLY A 98 -11.50 -6.72 14.13
N PRO A 99 -10.87 -7.31 13.09
CA PRO A 99 -11.57 -7.70 11.88
C PRO A 99 -12.54 -8.89 12.10
N ILE A 100 -12.28 -9.71 13.11
CA ILE A 100 -13.14 -10.86 13.46
C ILE A 100 -14.30 -10.41 14.34
N THR A 101 -14.03 -9.58 15.36
CA THR A 101 -15.02 -9.16 16.36
C THR A 101 -15.99 -8.09 15.83
N HIS A 102 -15.53 -7.21 14.96
CA HIS A 102 -16.28 -6.03 14.49
C HIS A 102 -16.47 -6.01 12.96
N GLY A 103 -15.96 -7.02 12.27
CA GLY A 103 -16.00 -7.13 10.81
C GLY A 103 -14.97 -6.24 10.10
N SER A 104 -14.75 -6.57 8.83
CA SER A 104 -13.72 -5.93 7.99
C SER A 104 -13.96 -4.44 7.78
N LYS A 105 -15.22 -4.02 7.65
CA LYS A 105 -15.59 -2.62 7.36
C LYS A 105 -15.23 -1.70 8.52
N LEU A 106 -15.71 -2.00 9.75
CA LEU A 106 -15.45 -1.15 10.92
C LEU A 106 -13.97 -1.17 11.28
N HIS A 107 -13.32 -2.34 11.25
CA HIS A 107 -11.88 -2.44 11.48
C HIS A 107 -11.08 -1.60 10.50
N THR A 108 -11.39 -1.65 9.20
CA THR A 108 -10.69 -0.86 8.18
C THR A 108 -10.93 0.64 8.38
N ASP A 109 -12.16 1.03 8.68
CA ASP A 109 -12.46 2.44 8.93
C ASP A 109 -11.70 2.97 10.15
N VAL A 110 -11.83 2.34 11.32
CA VAL A 110 -11.24 2.84 12.57
C VAL A 110 -9.72 2.68 12.60
N MET A 111 -9.24 1.45 12.30
CA MET A 111 -7.81 1.12 12.50
C MET A 111 -6.92 1.52 11.32
N LYS A 112 -7.49 1.87 10.17
CA LYS A 112 -6.72 2.29 9.00
C LYS A 112 -7.07 3.71 8.56
N THR A 113 -8.34 4.00 8.20
CA THR A 113 -8.71 5.30 7.64
C THR A 113 -8.64 6.41 8.69
N GLN A 114 -9.27 6.23 9.84
CA GLN A 114 -9.23 7.21 10.92
C GLN A 114 -7.83 7.32 11.52
N ALA A 115 -7.11 6.20 11.71
CA ALA A 115 -5.72 6.21 12.16
C ALA A 115 -4.81 7.01 11.23
N LEU A 116 -4.99 6.88 9.91
CA LEU A 116 -4.23 7.69 8.95
C LEU A 116 -4.56 9.17 9.08
N LYS A 117 -5.85 9.55 9.14
CA LYS A 117 -6.26 10.94 9.34
C LYS A 117 -5.68 11.53 10.64
N GLN A 118 -5.75 10.76 11.73
CA GLN A 118 -5.16 11.14 13.02
C GLN A 118 -3.65 11.40 12.88
N ALA A 119 -2.91 10.51 12.22
CA ALA A 119 -1.48 10.67 12.03
C ALA A 119 -1.15 11.92 11.22
N LEU A 120 -1.84 12.13 10.10
CA LEU A 120 -1.60 13.28 9.23
C LEU A 120 -1.86 14.61 9.95
N SER A 121 -2.97 14.70 10.70
CA SER A 121 -3.32 15.90 11.47
C SER A 121 -2.39 16.11 12.67
N LYS A 122 -2.10 15.02 13.44
CA LYS A 122 -1.23 15.07 14.63
C LYS A 122 0.17 15.56 14.32
N TYR A 123 0.74 15.05 13.22
CA TYR A 123 2.10 15.38 12.82
C TYR A 123 2.18 16.50 11.78
N LYS A 124 1.02 17.08 11.41
CA LYS A 124 0.89 18.20 10.46
C LYS A 124 1.53 17.94 9.10
N PHE A 125 1.34 16.73 8.57
CA PHE A 125 1.83 16.40 7.24
C PHE A 125 0.96 17.08 6.17
N ASP A 126 1.59 17.82 5.27
CA ASP A 126 0.97 18.56 4.17
C ASP A 126 0.94 17.77 2.86
N ALA A 127 1.89 16.86 2.66
CA ALA A 127 1.89 15.93 1.54
C ALA A 127 2.15 14.48 2.00
N ALA A 128 1.44 13.51 1.41
CA ALA A 128 1.64 12.11 1.72
C ALA A 128 1.76 11.26 0.46
N PHE A 129 2.93 10.64 0.26
CA PHE A 129 3.13 9.69 -0.84
C PHE A 129 2.40 8.39 -0.60
N GLY A 130 1.78 7.84 -1.65
CA GLY A 130 1.14 6.55 -1.65
C GLY A 130 1.43 5.74 -2.89
N GLY A 131 1.48 4.42 -2.74
CA GLY A 131 1.81 3.48 -3.81
C GLY A 131 0.64 3.11 -4.71
N ALA A 132 -0.44 3.90 -4.75
CA ALA A 132 -1.59 3.60 -5.60
C ALA A 132 -1.28 3.78 -7.08
N ARG A 133 -1.83 2.88 -7.91
CA ARG A 133 -1.66 2.84 -9.36
C ARG A 133 -3.01 2.92 -10.07
N ARG A 134 -3.07 3.56 -11.23
CA ARG A 134 -4.30 3.63 -12.05
C ARG A 134 -4.75 2.26 -12.54
N ASP A 135 -3.81 1.33 -12.68
CA ASP A 135 -4.04 -0.05 -13.10
C ASP A 135 -4.83 -0.89 -12.08
N GLU A 136 -4.78 -0.53 -10.79
CA GLU A 136 -5.40 -1.34 -9.72
C GLU A 136 -6.91 -1.44 -9.84
N GLU A 137 -7.59 -0.31 -10.13
CA GLU A 137 -9.03 -0.22 -10.20
C GLU A 137 -9.52 1.07 -10.91
N LYS A 138 -10.77 1.05 -11.39
CA LYS A 138 -11.36 2.18 -12.13
C LYS A 138 -11.39 3.50 -11.36
N SER A 139 -11.60 3.48 -10.04
CA SER A 139 -11.65 4.71 -9.25
C SER A 139 -10.26 5.34 -9.08
N ARG A 140 -9.18 4.55 -9.16
CA ARG A 140 -7.80 5.05 -9.18
C ARG A 140 -7.49 5.84 -10.45
N ALA A 141 -8.07 5.46 -11.57
CA ALA A 141 -7.90 6.20 -12.82
C ALA A 141 -8.47 7.63 -12.78
N LYS A 142 -9.41 7.91 -11.86
CA LYS A 142 -9.96 9.26 -11.64
C LYS A 142 -9.08 10.15 -10.75
N GLU A 143 -8.21 9.57 -9.95
CA GLU A 143 -7.26 10.33 -9.13
C GLU A 143 -6.14 10.87 -9.99
N ARG A 144 -5.71 12.10 -9.68
CA ARG A 144 -4.51 12.71 -10.24
C ARG A 144 -3.26 12.18 -9.54
N ILE A 145 -2.08 12.46 -10.09
CA ILE A 145 -0.81 12.18 -9.42
C ILE A 145 -0.73 13.00 -8.13
N PHE A 146 -1.11 14.29 -8.19
CA PHE A 146 -1.31 15.15 -7.04
C PHE A 146 -2.81 15.27 -6.74
N SER A 147 -3.27 14.52 -5.76
CA SER A 147 -4.68 14.38 -5.39
C SER A 147 -4.98 15.21 -4.15
N PHE A 148 -5.63 16.36 -4.34
CA PHE A 148 -5.91 17.33 -3.28
C PHE A 148 -6.99 16.85 -2.32
N ARG A 149 -6.81 17.19 -1.05
CA ARG A 149 -7.72 16.88 0.06
C ARG A 149 -8.05 18.16 0.81
N ASP A 150 -9.31 18.32 1.19
CA ASP A 150 -9.74 19.41 2.06
C ASP A 150 -9.21 19.25 3.51
N GLU A 151 -9.56 20.18 4.38
CA GLU A 151 -9.19 20.18 5.80
C GLU A 151 -9.68 18.93 6.57
N ASN A 152 -10.68 18.22 6.05
CA ASN A 152 -11.23 16.98 6.62
C ASN A 152 -10.63 15.74 5.94
N HIS A 153 -9.62 15.91 5.09
CA HIS A 153 -9.00 14.88 4.26
C HIS A 153 -9.94 14.27 3.20
N HIS A 154 -11.04 14.92 2.83
CA HIS A 154 -11.96 14.43 1.81
C HIS A 154 -11.42 14.73 0.40
N TRP A 155 -11.70 13.82 -0.51
CA TRP A 155 -11.39 13.97 -1.93
C TRP A 155 -12.63 14.41 -2.70
N ASP A 156 -12.53 15.54 -3.40
CA ASP A 156 -13.54 15.98 -4.36
C ASP A 156 -13.00 15.81 -5.79
N PRO A 157 -13.54 14.88 -6.59
CA PRO A 157 -13.08 14.64 -7.96
C PRO A 157 -13.31 15.83 -8.90
N LYS A 158 -14.22 16.75 -8.55
CA LYS A 158 -14.51 17.94 -9.34
C LYS A 158 -13.54 19.09 -9.08
N ASN A 159 -12.89 19.08 -7.93
CA ASN A 159 -12.00 20.15 -7.49
C ASN A 159 -10.53 19.69 -7.52
N GLN A 160 -10.14 19.00 -8.59
CA GLN A 160 -8.75 18.57 -8.82
C GLN A 160 -8.11 19.42 -9.92
N ARG A 161 -6.78 19.61 -9.82
CA ARG A 161 -6.04 20.45 -10.75
C ARG A 161 -5.59 19.64 -11.98
N PRO A 162 -5.56 20.23 -13.18
CA PRO A 162 -5.04 19.56 -14.37
C PRO A 162 -3.51 19.37 -14.27
N GLU A 163 -3.01 18.27 -14.84
CA GLU A 163 -1.59 17.89 -14.85
C GLU A 163 -1.11 17.79 -16.31
N LEU A 164 -1.28 18.89 -17.06
CA LEU A 164 -0.84 18.96 -18.46
C LEU A 164 0.69 19.04 -18.54
N TRP A 165 1.27 18.28 -19.46
CA TRP A 165 2.73 18.27 -19.73
C TRP A 165 3.58 17.91 -18.51
N ASN A 166 3.05 17.10 -17.57
CA ASN A 166 3.71 16.76 -16.32
C ASN A 166 4.10 17.99 -15.46
N LEU A 167 3.35 19.07 -15.59
CA LEU A 167 3.45 20.23 -14.72
C LEU A 167 2.45 20.09 -13.58
N TYR A 168 2.95 20.19 -12.36
CA TYR A 168 2.15 20.01 -11.15
C TYR A 168 1.93 21.38 -10.47
N ASN A 169 0.67 21.67 -10.16
CA ASN A 169 0.36 22.82 -9.31
C ASN A 169 0.28 22.34 -7.86
N THR A 170 1.34 22.57 -7.12
CA THR A 170 1.53 22.08 -5.74
C THR A 170 0.95 23.01 -4.67
N LYS A 171 0.49 24.22 -5.03
CA LYS A 171 -0.03 25.20 -4.08
C LYS A 171 -1.25 24.63 -3.33
N ILE A 172 -1.20 24.63 -2.02
CA ILE A 172 -2.30 24.25 -1.12
C ILE A 172 -2.76 25.46 -0.30
N ASP A 173 -4.03 25.50 0.07
CA ASP A 173 -4.57 26.46 1.01
C ASP A 173 -4.42 25.95 2.45
N LYS A 174 -4.62 26.87 3.42
CA LYS A 174 -4.49 26.52 4.83
C LYS A 174 -5.47 25.42 5.22
N GLY A 175 -4.96 24.32 5.76
CA GLY A 175 -5.72 23.14 6.17
C GLY A 175 -5.87 22.07 5.09
N GLU A 176 -5.58 22.38 3.83
CA GLU A 176 -5.52 21.37 2.75
C GLU A 176 -4.28 20.50 2.86
N SER A 177 -4.33 19.34 2.22
CA SER A 177 -3.20 18.42 2.08
C SER A 177 -3.26 17.72 0.72
N VAL A 178 -2.16 17.09 0.33
CA VAL A 178 -2.07 16.39 -0.95
C VAL A 178 -1.70 14.92 -0.74
N ARG A 179 -2.38 14.02 -1.45
CA ARG A 179 -1.91 12.66 -1.66
C ARG A 179 -1.17 12.60 -2.97
N VAL A 180 0.06 12.08 -2.97
CA VAL A 180 0.89 12.00 -4.17
C VAL A 180 1.14 10.55 -4.54
N PHE A 181 0.95 10.23 -5.81
CA PHE A 181 1.05 8.85 -6.33
C PHE A 181 2.15 8.72 -7.38
N PRO A 182 3.43 8.58 -6.97
CA PRO A 182 4.54 8.47 -7.90
C PRO A 182 4.45 7.27 -8.83
N LEU A 183 3.75 6.21 -8.42
CA LEU A 183 3.55 4.99 -9.20
C LEU A 183 2.26 5.01 -10.03
N SER A 184 1.58 6.15 -10.17
CA SER A 184 0.25 6.24 -10.80
C SER A 184 0.20 5.61 -12.20
N ASN A 185 1.26 5.75 -13.01
CA ASN A 185 1.33 5.26 -14.38
C ASN A 185 1.94 3.85 -14.52
N TRP A 186 2.33 3.22 -13.41
CA TRP A 186 2.88 1.86 -13.39
C TRP A 186 1.78 0.82 -13.43
N THR A 187 2.01 -0.29 -14.13
CA THR A 187 1.20 -1.51 -14.04
C THR A 187 1.73 -2.44 -12.94
N GLU A 188 0.95 -3.46 -12.55
CA GLU A 188 1.44 -4.51 -11.63
C GLU A 188 2.67 -5.20 -12.21
N LEU A 189 2.68 -5.45 -13.51
CA LEU A 189 3.81 -6.07 -14.19
C LEU A 189 5.07 -5.19 -14.14
N ASP A 190 4.94 -3.89 -14.36
CA ASP A 190 6.07 -2.93 -14.25
C ASP A 190 6.69 -2.96 -12.85
N VAL A 191 5.85 -2.98 -11.80
CA VAL A 191 6.32 -3.09 -10.40
C VAL A 191 7.14 -4.35 -10.20
N TRP A 192 6.67 -5.53 -10.66
CA TRP A 192 7.39 -6.78 -10.50
C TRP A 192 8.66 -6.85 -11.35
N GLN A 193 8.64 -6.35 -12.57
CA GLN A 193 9.81 -6.28 -13.43
C GLN A 193 10.88 -5.35 -12.84
N TYR A 194 10.47 -4.23 -12.25
CA TYR A 194 11.38 -3.30 -11.59
C TYR A 194 11.98 -3.89 -10.31
N ILE A 195 11.16 -4.59 -9.49
CA ILE A 195 11.65 -5.35 -8.32
C ILE A 195 12.73 -6.36 -8.74
N TYR A 196 12.52 -7.06 -9.86
CA TYR A 196 13.49 -8.02 -10.39
C TYR A 196 14.77 -7.34 -10.87
N GLN A 197 14.64 -6.28 -11.68
CA GLN A 197 15.77 -5.55 -12.27
C GLN A 197 16.65 -4.92 -11.21
N GLU A 198 16.05 -4.21 -10.24
CA GLU A 198 16.76 -3.48 -9.19
C GLU A 198 17.04 -4.33 -7.94
N LYS A 199 16.64 -5.61 -7.96
CA LYS A 199 16.80 -6.57 -6.83
C LYS A 199 16.25 -6.03 -5.52
N ILE A 200 15.06 -5.42 -5.57
CA ILE A 200 14.40 -4.83 -4.42
C ILE A 200 13.96 -5.94 -3.47
N GLU A 201 14.27 -5.78 -2.20
CA GLU A 201 13.81 -6.70 -1.15
C GLU A 201 12.30 -6.56 -0.93
N ILE A 202 11.65 -7.71 -0.81
CA ILE A 202 10.20 -7.80 -0.60
C ILE A 202 9.89 -8.77 0.55
N VAL A 203 8.72 -8.62 1.15
CA VAL A 203 8.26 -9.54 2.19
C VAL A 203 8.19 -10.96 1.64
N PRO A 204 8.73 -11.98 2.35
CA PRO A 204 8.72 -13.37 1.90
C PRO A 204 7.32 -13.96 1.63
N LEU A 205 6.27 -13.32 2.17
CA LEU A 205 4.88 -13.71 1.92
C LEU A 205 4.46 -13.63 0.43
N TYR A 206 5.17 -12.86 -0.38
CA TYR A 206 4.94 -12.81 -1.83
C TYR A 206 5.42 -14.07 -2.56
N LEU A 207 6.35 -14.81 -1.98
CA LEU A 207 6.91 -16.03 -2.55
C LEU A 207 6.17 -17.26 -2.05
N ALA A 208 5.99 -18.27 -2.92
CA ALA A 208 5.34 -19.51 -2.58
C ALA A 208 6.12 -20.30 -1.53
N ALA A 209 5.47 -20.63 -0.44
CA ALA A 209 5.98 -21.45 0.63
C ALA A 209 4.88 -22.34 1.21
N ILE A 210 5.27 -23.45 1.84
CA ILE A 210 4.33 -24.30 2.57
C ILE A 210 3.90 -23.55 3.83
N ARG A 211 2.59 -23.25 3.94
CA ARG A 211 2.00 -22.50 5.04
C ARG A 211 0.76 -23.18 5.60
N PRO A 212 0.50 -23.08 6.92
CA PRO A 212 -0.73 -23.56 7.52
C PRO A 212 -1.93 -22.71 7.07
N ILE A 213 -2.89 -23.32 6.41
CA ILE A 213 -4.03 -22.66 5.78
C ILE A 213 -5.33 -23.28 6.27
N ILE A 214 -6.34 -22.45 6.48
CA ILE A 214 -7.74 -22.88 6.56
C ILE A 214 -8.51 -22.33 5.36
N LYS A 215 -9.56 -23.01 4.95
CA LYS A 215 -10.49 -22.54 3.92
C LYS A 215 -11.75 -21.98 4.58
N ARG A 216 -11.99 -20.65 4.40
CA ARG A 216 -13.18 -19.97 4.92
C ARG A 216 -13.77 -19.07 3.83
N ASP A 217 -15.06 -19.18 3.52
CA ASP A 217 -15.75 -18.34 2.52
C ASP A 217 -15.04 -18.27 1.15
N ASN A 218 -14.51 -19.40 0.68
CA ASN A 218 -13.69 -19.53 -0.53
C ASN A 218 -12.34 -18.78 -0.50
N LEU A 219 -11.90 -18.31 0.65
CA LEU A 219 -10.58 -17.73 0.85
C LEU A 219 -9.66 -18.73 1.54
N LEU A 220 -8.39 -18.74 1.13
CA LEU A 220 -7.32 -19.45 1.81
C LEU A 220 -6.72 -18.51 2.86
N LEU A 221 -7.02 -18.72 4.13
CA LEU A 221 -6.53 -17.89 5.22
C LEU A 221 -5.36 -18.57 5.90
N MET A 222 -4.22 -17.88 5.97
CA MET A 222 -3.05 -18.38 6.69
C MET A 222 -3.28 -18.31 8.19
N VAL A 223 -2.95 -19.37 8.89
CA VAL A 223 -2.97 -19.41 10.37
C VAL A 223 -1.61 -18.92 10.88
N ASP A 224 -1.47 -17.60 11.03
CA ASP A 224 -0.23 -16.93 11.46
C ASP A 224 -0.05 -16.98 12.97
N ASP A 225 -1.14 -16.84 13.71
CA ASP A 225 -1.17 -16.92 15.17
C ASP A 225 -2.59 -17.11 15.74
N LYS A 226 -2.69 -17.03 17.09
CA LYS A 226 -3.94 -17.27 17.84
C LYS A 226 -5.02 -16.20 17.64
N ARG A 227 -4.74 -15.08 16.94
CA ARG A 227 -5.75 -14.06 16.63
C ARG A 227 -6.83 -14.59 15.66
N LEU A 228 -6.48 -15.57 14.81
CA LEU A 228 -7.46 -16.27 14.00
C LEU A 228 -8.04 -17.45 14.80
N ASP A 229 -9.29 -17.31 15.19
CA ASP A 229 -10.04 -18.41 15.81
C ASP A 229 -10.38 -19.44 14.74
N VAL A 230 -9.78 -20.64 14.85
CA VAL A 230 -10.03 -21.78 13.97
C VAL A 230 -11.19 -22.58 14.55
N LYS A 231 -12.30 -22.65 13.81
CA LYS A 231 -13.51 -23.36 14.24
C LYS A 231 -13.29 -24.87 14.24
N GLU A 232 -14.01 -25.61 15.08
CA GLU A 232 -13.95 -27.07 15.13
C GLU A 232 -14.26 -27.74 13.78
N SER A 233 -15.06 -27.11 12.95
CA SER A 233 -15.40 -27.59 11.59
C SER A 233 -14.33 -27.30 10.54
N GLU A 234 -13.27 -26.57 10.87
CA GLU A 234 -12.21 -26.18 9.93
C GLU A 234 -10.97 -27.06 10.16
N THR A 235 -10.36 -27.50 9.08
CA THR A 235 -9.11 -28.27 9.13
C THR A 235 -7.95 -27.39 8.69
N ILE A 236 -6.87 -27.41 9.48
CA ILE A 236 -5.61 -26.75 9.09
C ILE A 236 -4.87 -27.69 8.13
N GLU A 237 -4.62 -27.21 6.92
CA GLU A 237 -3.85 -27.92 5.90
C GLU A 237 -2.55 -27.16 5.59
N ASN A 238 -1.47 -27.88 5.40
CA ASN A 238 -0.22 -27.28 4.91
C ASN A 238 -0.26 -27.25 3.38
N LYS A 239 -0.35 -26.04 2.81
CA LYS A 239 -0.42 -25.84 1.35
C LYS A 239 0.71 -24.95 0.85
N LEU A 240 1.12 -25.18 -0.39
CA LEU A 240 2.05 -24.30 -1.10
C LEU A 240 1.29 -23.09 -1.62
N VAL A 241 1.47 -21.95 -0.96
CA VAL A 241 0.72 -20.72 -1.20
C VAL A 241 1.61 -19.49 -1.15
N ARG A 242 1.18 -18.43 -1.81
CA ARG A 242 1.73 -17.08 -1.71
C ARG A 242 0.63 -16.05 -1.56
N PHE A 243 1.01 -14.82 -1.24
CA PHE A 243 0.09 -13.68 -1.28
C PHE A 243 0.35 -12.84 -2.54
N ARG A 244 -0.69 -12.45 -3.26
CA ARG A 244 -0.59 -11.52 -4.39
C ARG A 244 -0.57 -10.07 -3.92
N THR A 245 -1.31 -9.80 -2.85
CA THR A 245 -1.34 -8.50 -2.17
C THR A 245 -1.24 -8.70 -0.67
N LEU A 246 -0.66 -7.74 0.04
CA LEU A 246 -0.57 -7.77 1.49
C LEU A 246 -1.46 -6.69 2.11
N GLY A 247 -2.28 -7.09 3.04
CA GLY A 247 -3.21 -6.24 3.77
C GLY A 247 -3.22 -6.56 5.25
N CYS A 248 -4.40 -6.43 5.89
CA CYS A 248 -4.59 -6.85 7.27
C CYS A 248 -4.80 -8.36 7.36
N TYR A 249 -4.23 -8.97 8.38
CA TYR A 249 -4.51 -10.35 8.80
C TYR A 249 -5.85 -10.40 9.57
N PRO A 250 -6.75 -11.36 9.35
CA PRO A 250 -6.76 -12.37 8.30
C PRO A 250 -7.59 -11.97 7.06
N LEU A 251 -7.80 -10.67 6.81
CA LEU A 251 -8.64 -10.16 5.71
C LEU A 251 -8.04 -10.36 4.31
N THR A 252 -6.78 -10.78 4.25
CA THR A 252 -6.07 -11.04 3.00
C THR A 252 -5.93 -12.54 2.80
N GLY A 253 -6.54 -13.07 1.74
CA GLY A 253 -6.42 -14.47 1.35
C GLY A 253 -5.11 -14.74 0.62
N ALA A 254 -4.59 -15.95 0.79
CA ALA A 254 -3.51 -16.49 -0.01
C ALA A 254 -4.05 -17.13 -1.30
N ILE A 255 -3.18 -17.36 -2.28
CA ILE A 255 -3.46 -18.12 -3.50
C ILE A 255 -2.52 -19.34 -3.58
N GLU A 256 -3.02 -20.45 -4.11
CA GLU A 256 -2.16 -21.58 -4.45
C GLU A 256 -1.25 -21.18 -5.61
N SER A 257 0.05 -21.39 -5.46
CA SER A 257 1.04 -20.99 -6.44
C SER A 257 2.34 -21.75 -6.22
N ASN A 258 3.08 -22.00 -7.29
CA ASN A 258 4.41 -22.58 -7.26
C ASN A 258 5.53 -21.52 -7.37
N ALA A 259 5.20 -20.25 -7.53
CA ALA A 259 6.16 -19.17 -7.77
C ALA A 259 7.00 -18.88 -6.50
N LYS A 260 8.22 -19.38 -6.47
CA LYS A 260 9.19 -19.23 -5.36
C LYS A 260 10.22 -18.13 -5.60
N SER A 261 10.20 -17.52 -6.77
CA SER A 261 11.08 -16.41 -7.15
C SER A 261 10.29 -15.28 -7.82
N VAL A 262 10.90 -14.10 -7.93
CA VAL A 262 10.27 -12.94 -8.59
C VAL A 262 10.06 -13.22 -10.07
N GLU A 263 10.98 -13.93 -10.73
CA GLU A 263 10.86 -14.35 -12.13
C GLU A 263 9.62 -15.23 -12.35
N GLU A 264 9.41 -16.20 -11.45
CA GLU A 264 8.25 -17.10 -11.52
C GLU A 264 6.95 -16.34 -11.30
N ILE A 265 6.93 -15.32 -10.41
CA ILE A 265 5.77 -14.41 -10.23
C ILE A 265 5.49 -13.66 -11.53
N ILE A 266 6.51 -13.11 -12.19
CA ILE A 266 6.36 -12.40 -13.47
C ILE A 266 5.75 -13.31 -14.53
N LEU A 267 6.26 -14.55 -14.66
CA LEU A 267 5.73 -15.53 -15.61
C LEU A 267 4.26 -15.87 -15.30
N GLU A 268 3.92 -16.07 -14.02
CA GLU A 268 2.55 -16.34 -13.58
C GLU A 268 1.61 -15.16 -13.92
N LEU A 269 2.06 -13.91 -13.74
CA LEU A 269 1.29 -12.71 -14.07
C LEU A 269 1.03 -12.57 -15.57
N ILE A 270 2.03 -12.82 -16.41
CA ILE A 270 1.88 -12.77 -17.88
C ILE A 270 0.84 -13.81 -18.36
N GLN A 271 0.75 -14.96 -17.69
CA GLN A 271 -0.18 -16.02 -18.03
C GLN A 271 -1.58 -15.78 -17.43
N SER A 272 -1.69 -14.99 -16.35
CA SER A 272 -2.96 -14.74 -15.66
C SER A 272 -3.77 -13.66 -16.37
N LYS A 273 -5.11 -13.87 -16.45
CA LYS A 273 -6.07 -12.85 -16.92
C LYS A 273 -6.78 -12.13 -15.78
N ASN A 274 -6.44 -12.46 -14.53
CA ASN A 274 -7.18 -12.03 -13.35
C ASN A 274 -6.63 -10.74 -12.74
N SER A 275 -7.52 -9.90 -12.22
CA SER A 275 -7.15 -8.66 -11.53
C SER A 275 -6.33 -8.92 -10.26
N GLU A 276 -5.39 -8.04 -9.94
CA GLU A 276 -4.59 -8.06 -8.70
C GLU A 276 -5.44 -8.12 -7.42
N ARG A 277 -6.62 -7.52 -7.44
CA ARG A 277 -7.50 -7.41 -6.27
C ARG A 277 -8.39 -8.63 -6.04
N GLU A 278 -8.37 -9.60 -6.93
CA GLU A 278 -9.10 -10.85 -6.74
C GLU A 278 -8.62 -11.57 -5.47
N GLY A 279 -9.56 -11.91 -4.59
CA GLY A 279 -9.28 -12.59 -3.31
C GLY A 279 -9.20 -11.68 -2.06
N ARG A 280 -9.38 -10.34 -2.19
CA ARG A 280 -9.55 -9.47 -1.03
C ARG A 280 -10.97 -9.54 -0.49
N ALA A 281 -11.13 -9.80 0.81
CA ALA A 281 -12.46 -9.84 1.44
C ALA A 281 -13.22 -8.51 1.34
N ILE A 282 -12.48 -7.38 1.34
CA ILE A 282 -13.05 -6.02 1.29
C ILE A 282 -13.59 -5.63 -0.09
N ASP A 283 -13.18 -6.30 -1.16
CA ASP A 283 -13.57 -5.98 -2.53
C ASP A 283 -14.88 -6.66 -2.97
N LYS A 284 -15.47 -7.49 -2.08
CA LYS A 284 -16.82 -8.04 -2.27
C LYS A 284 -17.94 -7.00 -2.02
N ASP A 285 -17.59 -5.77 -1.61
CA ASP A 285 -18.51 -4.65 -1.46
C ASP A 285 -19.03 -4.15 -2.82
N GLN A 286 -20.18 -3.49 -2.81
CA GLN A 286 -20.91 -3.03 -4.02
C GLN A 286 -20.05 -2.17 -4.97
N ILE A 287 -20.37 -2.22 -6.27
CA ILE A 287 -19.75 -1.39 -7.32
C ILE A 287 -19.79 0.10 -6.90
N GLY A 288 -18.63 0.77 -6.92
CA GLY A 288 -18.50 2.17 -6.51
C GLY A 288 -18.18 2.40 -5.03
N SER A 289 -18.11 1.35 -4.19
CA SER A 289 -17.80 1.48 -2.77
C SER A 289 -16.44 2.13 -2.51
N MET A 290 -15.44 1.87 -3.35
CA MET A 290 -14.09 2.44 -3.22
C MET A 290 -14.05 3.94 -3.53
N GLU A 291 -14.82 4.42 -4.50
CA GLU A 291 -14.91 5.86 -4.78
C GLU A 291 -15.53 6.61 -3.59
N LYS A 292 -16.59 6.04 -3.01
CA LYS A 292 -17.22 6.60 -1.81
C LYS A 292 -16.26 6.59 -0.61
N LYS A 293 -15.52 5.52 -0.39
CA LYS A 293 -14.49 5.44 0.68
C LYS A 293 -13.39 6.50 0.51
N LYS A 294 -12.98 6.81 -0.73
CA LYS A 294 -12.02 7.88 -1.00
C LYS A 294 -12.58 9.25 -0.68
N GLN A 295 -13.85 9.51 -1.00
CA GLN A 295 -14.53 10.74 -0.58
C GLN A 295 -14.55 10.87 0.95
N GLU A 296 -14.64 9.78 1.69
CA GLU A 296 -14.54 9.71 3.15
C GLU A 296 -13.10 9.83 3.68
N GLY A 297 -12.09 9.93 2.82
CA GLY A 297 -10.68 10.08 3.18
C GLY A 297 -9.87 8.77 3.24
N TYR A 298 -10.40 7.68 2.71
CA TYR A 298 -9.63 6.44 2.53
C TYR A 298 -8.49 6.66 1.53
N PHE A 299 -7.37 5.96 1.77
CA PHE A 299 -6.18 6.05 0.92
C PHE A 299 -6.14 4.92 -0.10
#